data_53e40aecfd24fe3ff7f5b2d2c4bf8f95
#
_entry.id   53e40aecfd24fe3ff7f5b2d2c4bf8f95
#
_cell.length_a   1.000
_cell.length_b   1.000
_cell.length_c   1.000
_cell.angle_alpha   90.00
_cell.angle_beta   90.00
_cell.angle_gamma   90.00
#
_symmetry.space_group_name_H-M   'P 1'
#
loop_
_entity.id
_entity.type
_entity.pdbx_description
1 polymer ?
#
loop_
_entity_poly.entity_id
_entity_poly.type
_entity_poly.pdbx_seq_one_letter_code
_entity_poly.pdbx_strand_id
1 'polypeptide(L)'
;MSTVDEGQTSSRYSRRGFLKRAGAGAGAVAVSGGIGAAIAPRAVAARSATVSTSPTTFGRIFPNLPPFAAATDAVRAALADLGKPGGLLDANDDLSTGPVLLITDPSLSANNRNNPAHTAGTTFVGQFVDHDITFDTTSRLGVTTDPAVSPNSRTPSLDLDSVYGEGPVASPQLYDPADHDKLRIGFGGQFEDLPRVDDGTNTAIIPDPRNDEHLMIAGLQCAFILFHNNAVEWARDHGYKGSSTFTQARQLTTWHYHWLVVYEYLPQIVGQAMVDDVLRNGRRFYKPRMREGFIPVEFQTGAYRFGHSMVRPSYRANLHGDNGTSFFGMVFDAAGNGQSDPVDLRGGARAARRFIGWQTFFDFGDGNVKPNKRIDTKISTPLFDLPLGAIASHDTPQSLPQRNLLRQLTWSLPSGQPIARAMGVTPLADADLSELQPYGFQSSTPLWYYVLKEAELVEDGLHLGPVGGGIVAEVLIGLLQSDATSYLVQKPKWTPTLTSAGSSFRMKDFLTFAGVDPASRGQ
;
A
#
# COMPACT_ATOMS: atom_id res chain seq x y z
N MET A 1 -27.36 -41.79 26.09
CA MET A 1 -26.44 -40.66 26.33
C MET A 1 -25.42 -40.67 25.20
N SER A 2 -25.68 -39.87 24.22
CA SER A 2 -24.94 -39.78 22.96
C SER A 2 -23.91 -38.66 23.08
N THR A 3 -22.66 -39.00 23.02
CA THR A 3 -21.53 -38.03 22.94
C THR A 3 -21.43 -37.55 21.51
N VAL A 4 -21.64 -36.26 21.33
CA VAL A 4 -21.42 -35.57 20.05
C VAL A 4 -19.92 -35.39 19.89
N ASP A 5 -19.38 -35.97 18.83
CA ASP A 5 -18.00 -35.83 18.37
C ASP A 5 -17.86 -34.46 17.68
N GLU A 6 -17.15 -33.52 18.31
CA GLU A 6 -16.76 -32.24 17.68
C GLU A 6 -15.62 -32.51 16.72
N GLY A 7 -15.95 -32.74 15.46
CA GLY A 7 -15.01 -32.89 14.37
C GLY A 7 -14.20 -31.64 14.17
N GLN A 8 -12.91 -31.68 14.54
CA GLN A 8 -11.88 -30.77 14.11
C GLN A 8 -11.84 -30.75 12.56
N THR A 9 -12.31 -29.68 11.95
CA THR A 9 -12.01 -29.33 10.56
C THR A 9 -10.55 -28.87 10.46
N SER A 10 -9.62 -29.84 10.50
CA SER A 10 -8.22 -29.57 10.18
C SER A 10 -8.13 -29.17 8.70
N SER A 11 -7.62 -27.98 8.48
CA SER A 11 -7.32 -27.34 7.22
C SER A 11 -6.79 -28.33 6.16
N ARG A 12 -7.59 -28.63 5.13
CA ARG A 12 -7.16 -29.39 3.94
C ARG A 12 -6.14 -28.64 3.08
N TYR A 13 -5.79 -27.43 3.44
CA TYR A 13 -4.93 -26.50 2.72
C TYR A 13 -3.55 -26.37 3.40
N SER A 14 -2.91 -27.50 3.70
CA SER A 14 -1.57 -27.47 4.30
C SER A 14 -0.50 -27.35 3.22
N ARG A 15 0.56 -26.61 3.55
CA ARG A 15 1.80 -26.43 2.78
C ARG A 15 2.37 -27.75 2.21
N ARG A 16 2.25 -28.88 2.91
CA ARG A 16 2.69 -30.20 2.45
C ARG A 16 1.95 -30.68 1.21
N GLY A 17 0.69 -30.31 1.04
CA GLY A 17 -0.09 -30.62 -0.17
C GLY A 17 0.34 -29.83 -1.38
N PHE A 18 0.71 -28.55 -1.18
CA PHE A 18 1.17 -27.65 -2.23
C PHE A 18 2.56 -28.06 -2.77
N LEU A 19 3.55 -28.29 -1.89
CA LEU A 19 4.92 -28.66 -2.28
C LEU A 19 5.01 -30.02 -2.99
N LYS A 20 4.09 -30.97 -2.71
CA LYS A 20 4.05 -32.26 -3.42
C LYS A 20 3.56 -32.16 -4.86
N ARG A 21 2.81 -31.09 -5.22
CA ARG A 21 2.30 -30.89 -6.59
C ARG A 21 3.22 -30.02 -7.45
N ALA A 22 4.05 -29.17 -6.86
CA ALA A 22 4.98 -28.30 -7.57
C ALA A 22 6.28 -29.00 -8.07
N GLY A 23 6.52 -30.25 -7.64
CA GLY A 23 7.75 -30.99 -7.94
C GLY A 23 7.77 -31.85 -9.21
N ALA A 24 6.75 -31.78 -10.07
CA ALA A 24 6.68 -32.63 -11.25
C ALA A 24 6.54 -31.81 -12.55
N GLY A 25 7.63 -31.19 -13.00
CA GLY A 25 7.62 -30.52 -14.30
C GLY A 25 8.90 -29.76 -14.66
N ALA A 26 10.06 -30.43 -14.60
CA ALA A 26 11.28 -29.90 -15.20
C ALA A 26 11.67 -30.79 -16.39
N GLY A 27 11.26 -30.42 -17.58
CA GLY A 27 11.73 -30.98 -18.84
C GLY A 27 12.73 -30.03 -19.49
N ALA A 28 14.01 -30.41 -19.54
CA ALA A 28 15.08 -29.66 -20.19
C ALA A 28 14.97 -29.74 -21.71
N VAL A 29 15.01 -28.59 -22.38
CA VAL A 29 15.37 -28.53 -23.82
C VAL A 29 16.58 -27.62 -23.96
N ALA A 30 17.68 -28.21 -24.35
CA ALA A 30 18.91 -27.50 -24.75
C ALA A 30 18.83 -27.13 -26.23
N VAL A 31 19.09 -25.87 -26.57
CA VAL A 31 19.48 -25.47 -27.94
C VAL A 31 20.64 -24.48 -27.88
N SER A 32 21.64 -24.79 -28.69
CA SER A 32 22.94 -24.15 -28.79
C SER A 32 22.98 -22.88 -29.64
N GLY A 33 23.81 -21.92 -29.21
CA GLY A 33 24.77 -21.17 -30.05
C GLY A 33 24.31 -19.98 -30.86
N GLY A 34 24.93 -18.80 -30.63
CA GLY A 34 25.04 -17.74 -31.65
C GLY A 34 25.23 -16.32 -31.09
N ILE A 35 26.46 -15.91 -30.98
CA ILE A 35 27.13 -14.59 -31.10
C ILE A 35 26.27 -13.31 -31.13
N GLY A 36 26.45 -12.47 -30.13
CA GLY A 36 26.80 -11.07 -30.05
C GLY A 36 26.02 -9.98 -30.80
N ALA A 37 25.38 -9.11 -30.01
CA ALA A 37 25.40 -7.64 -30.18
C ALA A 37 24.77 -7.00 -28.93
N ALA A 38 25.49 -6.08 -28.30
CA ALA A 38 25.01 -5.29 -27.20
C ALA A 38 23.91 -4.33 -27.67
N ILE A 39 22.70 -4.50 -27.14
CA ILE A 39 21.58 -3.56 -27.32
C ILE A 39 21.12 -3.17 -25.92
N ALA A 40 21.14 -1.86 -25.66
CA ALA A 40 20.63 -1.25 -24.44
C ALA A 40 19.18 -1.70 -24.16
N PRO A 41 18.78 -1.88 -22.89
CA PRO A 41 17.43 -2.31 -22.57
C PRO A 41 16.42 -1.20 -22.90
N ARG A 42 15.72 -1.36 -24.00
CA ARG A 42 14.50 -0.64 -24.28
C ARG A 42 13.40 -1.27 -23.40
N ALA A 43 12.79 -0.47 -22.54
CA ALA A 43 11.56 -0.85 -21.86
C ALA A 43 10.55 -1.32 -22.91
N VAL A 44 10.24 -2.61 -22.90
CA VAL A 44 9.17 -3.19 -23.72
C VAL A 44 7.86 -2.86 -23.01
N ALA A 45 7.26 -1.73 -23.37
CA ALA A 45 5.86 -1.50 -23.10
C ALA A 45 5.06 -2.53 -23.93
N ALA A 46 4.56 -3.56 -23.26
CA ALA A 46 3.61 -4.49 -23.85
C ALA A 46 2.35 -3.71 -24.25
N ARG A 47 2.17 -3.44 -25.54
CA ARG A 47 0.91 -2.90 -26.05
C ARG A 47 -0.11 -4.02 -26.01
N SER A 48 -1.03 -3.91 -25.04
CA SER A 48 -2.22 -4.73 -24.96
C SER A 48 -3.25 -4.27 -26.01
N ALA A 49 -3.95 -5.22 -26.59
CA ALA A 49 -5.03 -4.95 -27.55
C ALA A 49 -6.20 -4.29 -26.81
N THR A 50 -6.66 -3.18 -27.33
CA THR A 50 -7.60 -2.23 -26.80
C THR A 50 -8.99 -2.80 -26.57
N VAL A 51 -9.41 -2.90 -25.31
CA VAL A 51 -10.74 -2.43 -24.95
C VAL A 51 -10.56 -0.94 -24.67
N SER A 52 -11.15 -0.09 -25.50
CA SER A 52 -11.06 1.37 -25.38
C SER A 52 -11.89 1.83 -24.19
N THR A 53 -11.32 1.77 -22.99
CA THR A 53 -11.68 2.71 -21.94
C THR A 53 -10.70 3.86 -22.05
N SER A 54 -11.20 5.08 -22.32
CA SER A 54 -10.36 6.27 -22.20
C SER A 54 -9.66 6.22 -20.86
N PRO A 55 -8.31 6.45 -20.78
CA PRO A 55 -7.64 6.42 -19.51
C PRO A 55 -8.35 7.36 -18.56
N THR A 56 -8.65 6.89 -17.35
CA THR A 56 -9.22 7.75 -16.31
C THR A 56 -8.18 8.81 -15.96
N THR A 57 -8.59 10.05 -15.88
CA THR A 57 -7.72 11.15 -15.49
C THR A 57 -7.92 11.47 -14.01
N PHE A 58 -6.95 12.16 -13.42
CA PHE A 58 -7.12 12.71 -12.08
C PHE A 58 -8.16 13.83 -12.08
N GLY A 59 -8.75 14.10 -10.90
CA GLY A 59 -9.75 15.15 -10.73
C GLY A 59 -9.46 16.03 -9.52
N ARG A 60 -10.44 16.87 -9.12
CA ARG A 60 -10.38 17.74 -7.93
C ARG A 60 -11.66 17.64 -7.12
N ILE A 61 -11.52 17.70 -5.80
CA ILE A 61 -12.65 17.92 -4.86
C ILE A 61 -12.96 19.42 -4.79
N PHE A 62 -11.92 20.26 -4.77
CA PHE A 62 -12.03 21.71 -4.57
C PHE A 62 -11.51 22.51 -5.77
N PRO A 63 -12.14 22.41 -6.97
CA PRO A 63 -11.61 22.99 -8.21
C PRO A 63 -11.57 24.52 -8.21
N ASN A 64 -12.32 25.19 -7.36
CA ASN A 64 -12.43 26.65 -7.29
C ASN A 64 -11.50 27.30 -6.27
N LEU A 65 -10.76 26.51 -5.47
CA LEU A 65 -9.80 27.06 -4.51
C LEU A 65 -8.47 27.37 -5.21
N PRO A 66 -7.82 28.52 -4.89
CA PRO A 66 -6.53 28.86 -5.47
C PRO A 66 -5.42 27.93 -4.97
N PRO A 67 -4.32 27.77 -5.74
CA PRO A 67 -3.15 27.04 -5.29
C PRO A 67 -2.55 27.69 -4.05
N PHE A 68 -1.90 26.88 -3.19
CA PHE A 68 -1.28 27.37 -1.96
C PHE A 68 -0.14 28.38 -2.23
N ALA A 69 0.55 28.25 -3.35
CA ALA A 69 1.63 29.14 -3.79
C ALA A 69 1.82 29.07 -5.32
N ALA A 70 2.43 30.09 -5.88
CA ALA A 70 2.89 30.07 -7.26
C ALA A 70 4.12 29.13 -7.42
N ALA A 71 4.22 28.43 -8.54
CA ALA A 71 5.32 27.49 -8.81
C ALA A 71 6.60 28.23 -9.26
N THR A 72 7.15 29.10 -8.39
CA THR A 72 8.41 29.81 -8.61
C THR A 72 9.62 29.02 -8.09
N ASP A 73 10.82 29.37 -8.54
CA ASP A 73 12.05 28.74 -8.05
C ASP A 73 12.28 28.98 -6.56
N ALA A 74 11.92 30.17 -6.06
CA ALA A 74 11.98 30.48 -4.63
C ALA A 74 11.07 29.54 -3.79
N VAL A 75 9.84 29.28 -4.26
CA VAL A 75 8.92 28.35 -3.58
C VAL A 75 9.44 26.92 -3.69
N ARG A 76 9.97 26.48 -4.84
CA ARG A 76 10.60 25.16 -4.97
C ARG A 76 11.77 24.99 -4.01
N ALA A 77 12.63 26.00 -3.90
CA ALA A 77 13.76 25.99 -2.97
C ALA A 77 13.30 25.91 -1.50
N ALA A 78 12.27 26.65 -1.12
CA ALA A 78 11.69 26.63 0.22
C ALA A 78 11.10 25.24 0.56
N LEU A 79 10.39 24.60 -0.36
CA LEU A 79 9.85 23.25 -0.18
C LEU A 79 10.95 22.19 -0.13
N ALA A 80 12.00 22.35 -0.93
CA ALA A 80 13.17 21.47 -0.89
C ALA A 80 13.92 21.60 0.44
N ASP A 81 14.07 22.82 0.97
CA ASP A 81 14.68 23.05 2.28
C ASP A 81 13.83 22.48 3.43
N LEU A 82 12.51 22.68 3.38
CA LEU A 82 11.58 22.13 4.37
C LEU A 82 11.65 20.60 4.45
N GLY A 83 11.82 19.91 3.32
CA GLY A 83 11.85 18.44 3.23
C GLY A 83 13.25 17.84 3.13
N LYS A 84 14.32 18.58 3.41
CA LYS A 84 15.71 18.07 3.33
C LYS A 84 16.05 17.10 4.47
N PRO A 85 17.04 16.19 4.28
CA PRO A 85 17.62 15.41 5.39
C PRO A 85 18.10 16.32 6.51
N GLY A 86 17.85 15.93 7.77
CA GLY A 86 18.17 16.73 8.98
C GLY A 86 17.33 18.02 9.11
N GLY A 87 16.31 18.21 8.26
CA GLY A 87 15.41 19.37 8.29
C GLY A 87 14.25 19.22 9.28
N LEU A 88 13.27 20.14 9.16
CA LEU A 88 12.13 20.22 10.09
C LEU A 88 11.32 18.93 10.17
N LEU A 89 11.15 18.23 9.05
CA LEU A 89 10.36 17.00 8.94
C LEU A 89 11.13 15.74 9.35
N ASP A 90 12.46 15.80 9.46
CA ASP A 90 13.26 14.62 9.82
C ASP A 90 13.08 14.30 11.32
N ALA A 91 12.73 13.05 11.62
CA ALA A 91 12.67 12.56 12.99
C ALA A 91 14.05 12.49 13.65
N ASN A 92 15.13 12.54 12.85
CA ASN A 92 16.51 12.38 13.28
C ASN A 92 16.73 11.08 14.06
N ASP A 93 16.17 9.96 13.56
CA ASP A 93 16.44 8.63 14.12
C ASP A 93 17.94 8.34 14.04
N ASP A 94 18.55 7.83 15.13
CA ASP A 94 19.97 7.48 15.14
C ASP A 94 20.19 6.14 14.43
N LEU A 95 20.37 6.17 13.11
CA LEU A 95 20.56 4.98 12.29
C LEU A 95 21.86 4.23 12.62
N SER A 96 22.84 4.88 13.26
CA SER A 96 24.13 4.25 13.63
C SER A 96 23.97 3.16 14.70
N THR A 97 22.88 3.19 15.46
CA THR A 97 22.56 2.18 16.48
C THR A 97 22.09 0.83 15.88
N GLY A 98 21.75 0.83 14.61
CA GLY A 98 21.30 -0.35 13.87
C GLY A 98 19.81 -0.69 14.06
N PRO A 99 19.27 -1.56 13.19
CA PRO A 99 17.83 -1.80 13.09
C PRO A 99 17.22 -2.45 14.33
N VAL A 100 17.99 -3.26 15.08
CA VAL A 100 17.50 -3.95 16.27
C VAL A 100 17.18 -2.96 17.39
N LEU A 101 18.11 -2.05 17.71
CA LEU A 101 17.92 -1.08 18.78
C LEU A 101 16.83 -0.08 18.44
N LEU A 102 16.75 0.40 17.20
CA LEU A 102 15.69 1.31 16.76
C LEU A 102 14.27 0.76 16.92
N ILE A 103 14.08 -0.57 16.93
CA ILE A 103 12.75 -1.16 17.16
C ILE A 103 12.53 -1.60 18.62
N THR A 104 13.60 -1.84 19.39
CA THR A 104 13.48 -2.35 20.75
C THR A 104 13.63 -1.27 21.81
N ASP A 105 14.32 -0.17 21.52
CA ASP A 105 14.53 0.96 22.42
C ASP A 105 13.81 2.22 21.93
N PRO A 106 12.63 2.56 22.49
CA PRO A 106 11.88 3.75 22.09
C PRO A 106 12.61 5.08 22.33
N SER A 107 13.60 5.12 23.22
CA SER A 107 14.34 6.36 23.53
C SER A 107 15.18 6.85 22.35
N LEU A 108 15.59 5.95 21.46
CA LEU A 108 16.34 6.27 20.24
C LEU A 108 15.47 6.90 19.14
N SER A 109 14.16 6.91 19.33
CA SER A 109 13.18 7.53 18.41
C SER A 109 12.26 8.49 19.17
N ALA A 110 12.79 9.27 20.11
CA ALA A 110 12.00 10.16 20.98
C ALA A 110 11.15 11.19 20.20
N ASN A 111 11.67 11.67 19.06
CA ASN A 111 10.95 12.58 18.16
C ASN A 111 10.02 11.87 17.16
N ASN A 112 10.01 10.54 17.18
CA ASN A 112 9.22 9.70 16.26
C ASN A 112 8.40 8.72 17.11
N ARG A 113 7.35 9.25 17.74
CA ARG A 113 6.55 8.54 18.75
C ARG A 113 5.76 7.38 18.13
N ASN A 114 5.63 6.28 18.89
CA ASN A 114 4.78 5.17 18.49
C ASN A 114 3.29 5.53 18.62
N ASN A 115 2.49 5.03 17.67
CA ASN A 115 1.03 5.07 17.74
C ASN A 115 0.51 3.76 18.35
N PRO A 116 0.02 3.76 19.60
CA PRO A 116 -0.44 2.52 20.25
C PRO A 116 -1.76 1.99 19.71
N ALA A 117 -2.50 2.79 18.93
CA ALA A 117 -3.79 2.41 18.37
C ALA A 117 -3.67 1.60 17.05
N HIS A 118 -2.53 1.66 16.39
CA HIS A 118 -2.33 1.01 15.09
C HIS A 118 -1.12 0.06 15.12
N THR A 119 -1.26 -1.08 14.45
CA THR A 119 -0.14 -2.00 14.24
C THR A 119 0.71 -1.57 13.04
N ALA A 120 1.96 -2.05 12.99
CA ALA A 120 2.88 -1.74 11.89
C ALA A 120 2.33 -2.15 10.51
N GLY A 121 1.47 -3.17 10.45
CA GLY A 121 0.84 -3.63 9.21
C GLY A 121 -0.12 -2.63 8.58
N THR A 122 -0.77 -1.78 9.39
CA THR A 122 -1.75 -0.80 8.91
C THR A 122 -1.18 0.16 7.86
N THR A 123 0.09 0.59 8.02
CA THR A 123 0.80 1.43 7.03
C THR A 123 0.81 0.77 5.65
N PHE A 124 1.15 -0.51 5.59
CA PHE A 124 1.34 -1.24 4.34
C PHE A 124 0.02 -1.66 3.70
N VAL A 125 -1.04 -1.86 4.49
CA VAL A 125 -2.41 -1.97 3.95
C VAL A 125 -2.79 -0.68 3.25
N GLY A 126 -2.51 0.49 3.85
CA GLY A 126 -2.75 1.79 3.20
C GLY A 126 -1.95 1.98 1.92
N GLN A 127 -0.68 1.57 1.90
CA GLN A 127 0.14 1.62 0.69
C GLN A 127 -0.41 0.70 -0.40
N PHE A 128 -0.86 -0.50 -0.05
CA PHE A 128 -1.48 -1.43 -1.00
C PHE A 128 -2.75 -0.84 -1.61
N VAL A 129 -3.58 -0.17 -0.79
CA VAL A 129 -4.78 0.56 -1.28
C VAL A 129 -4.39 1.69 -2.23
N ASP A 130 -3.33 2.47 -1.94
CA ASP A 130 -2.83 3.51 -2.86
C ASP A 130 -2.41 2.92 -4.21
N HIS A 131 -1.67 1.83 -4.18
CA HIS A 131 -1.18 1.16 -5.39
C HIS A 131 -2.30 0.53 -6.22
N ASP A 132 -3.42 0.18 -5.61
CA ASP A 132 -4.58 -0.36 -6.31
C ASP A 132 -5.38 0.71 -7.06
N ILE A 133 -5.43 1.96 -6.56
CA ILE A 133 -6.34 2.98 -7.10
C ILE A 133 -5.66 4.13 -7.84
N THR A 134 -4.33 4.30 -7.70
CA THR A 134 -3.63 5.45 -8.28
C THR A 134 -2.23 5.10 -8.75
N PHE A 135 -1.87 5.54 -9.97
CA PHE A 135 -0.51 5.49 -10.48
C PHE A 135 -0.28 6.61 -11.49
N ASP A 136 0.42 7.66 -11.08
CA ASP A 136 0.84 8.77 -11.93
C ASP A 136 2.23 8.49 -12.50
N THR A 137 2.30 8.28 -13.81
CA THR A 137 3.55 8.02 -14.55
C THR A 137 3.94 9.15 -15.49
N THR A 138 3.16 10.24 -15.56
CA THR A 138 3.28 11.27 -16.60
C THR A 138 3.69 12.63 -16.06
N SER A 139 3.29 12.99 -14.83
CA SER A 139 3.62 14.32 -14.29
C SER A 139 5.09 14.42 -13.87
N ARG A 140 5.66 15.61 -14.03
CA ARG A 140 7.01 15.92 -13.55
C ARG A 140 6.96 16.64 -12.22
N LEU A 141 7.78 16.20 -11.29
CA LEU A 141 7.84 16.73 -9.94
C LEU A 141 8.14 18.24 -9.94
N GLY A 142 7.30 19.03 -9.27
CA GLY A 142 7.45 20.49 -9.17
C GLY A 142 7.10 21.27 -10.46
N VAL A 143 6.66 20.60 -11.52
CA VAL A 143 6.19 21.23 -12.77
C VAL A 143 4.67 21.19 -12.81
N THR A 144 4.04 22.37 -12.86
CA THR A 144 2.58 22.49 -12.87
C THR A 144 1.94 21.68 -14.00
N THR A 145 1.00 20.85 -13.66
CA THR A 145 0.31 19.92 -14.55
C THR A 145 -1.21 19.97 -14.27
N ASP A 146 -2.02 19.91 -15.30
CA ASP A 146 -3.46 19.85 -15.15
C ASP A 146 -3.90 18.40 -14.88
N PRO A 147 -4.55 18.10 -13.74
CA PRO A 147 -5.03 16.75 -13.45
C PRO A 147 -6.05 16.23 -14.47
N ALA A 148 -6.85 17.10 -15.08
CA ALA A 148 -7.88 16.70 -16.03
C ALA A 148 -7.35 16.09 -17.35
N VAL A 149 -6.05 16.30 -17.65
CA VAL A 149 -5.37 15.71 -18.81
C VAL A 149 -4.28 14.71 -18.44
N SER A 150 -4.10 14.45 -17.15
CA SER A 150 -3.08 13.53 -16.63
C SER A 150 -3.71 12.15 -16.40
N PRO A 151 -3.25 11.09 -17.09
CA PRO A 151 -3.81 9.77 -16.92
C PRO A 151 -3.43 9.17 -15.57
N ASN A 152 -4.42 8.52 -14.94
CA ASN A 152 -4.20 7.56 -13.88
C ASN A 152 -4.00 6.18 -14.52
N SER A 153 -2.85 5.55 -14.30
CA SER A 153 -2.53 4.22 -14.86
C SER A 153 -3.15 3.08 -14.06
N ARG A 154 -3.99 3.37 -13.05
CA ARG A 154 -4.82 2.43 -12.30
C ARG A 154 -6.30 2.75 -12.49
N THR A 155 -7.14 1.74 -12.33
CA THR A 155 -8.58 1.95 -12.23
C THR A 155 -8.87 2.73 -10.95
N PRO A 156 -9.65 3.83 -10.97
CA PRO A 156 -10.06 4.52 -9.75
C PRO A 156 -11.19 3.77 -9.05
N SER A 157 -10.90 2.54 -8.67
CA SER A 157 -11.78 1.58 -8.00
C SER A 157 -10.94 0.63 -7.16
N LEU A 158 -11.49 0.10 -6.09
CA LEU A 158 -10.84 -0.90 -5.24
C LEU A 158 -11.04 -2.31 -5.86
N ASP A 159 -10.65 -2.51 -7.13
CA ASP A 159 -10.95 -3.70 -7.93
C ASP A 159 -9.80 -4.71 -8.05
N LEU A 160 -8.68 -4.41 -7.36
CA LEU A 160 -7.46 -5.23 -7.36
C LEU A 160 -6.84 -5.38 -8.76
N ASP A 161 -6.91 -4.34 -9.61
CA ASP A 161 -6.22 -4.36 -10.90
C ASP A 161 -4.70 -4.47 -10.71
N SER A 162 -4.17 -4.00 -9.57
CA SER A 162 -2.78 -4.16 -9.12
C SER A 162 -2.40 -5.63 -8.83
N VAL A 163 -3.39 -6.53 -8.73
CA VAL A 163 -3.20 -7.99 -8.53
C VAL A 163 -3.56 -8.77 -9.78
N TYR A 164 -4.72 -8.48 -10.38
CA TYR A 164 -5.30 -9.27 -11.47
C TYR A 164 -4.88 -8.81 -12.87
N GLY A 165 -4.32 -7.59 -13.00
CA GLY A 165 -4.16 -6.96 -14.29
C GLY A 165 -5.50 -6.91 -15.02
N GLU A 166 -5.48 -7.21 -16.31
CA GLU A 166 -6.70 -7.25 -17.15
C GLU A 166 -7.37 -8.64 -17.19
N GLY A 167 -7.00 -9.54 -16.27
CA GLY A 167 -7.56 -10.89 -16.17
C GLY A 167 -6.79 -11.95 -16.96
N PRO A 168 -7.21 -13.25 -16.84
CA PRO A 168 -6.41 -14.38 -17.33
C PRO A 168 -6.26 -14.42 -18.86
N VAL A 169 -7.15 -13.78 -19.60
CA VAL A 169 -7.08 -13.74 -21.08
C VAL A 169 -6.14 -12.62 -21.58
N ALA A 170 -6.23 -11.43 -20.98
CA ALA A 170 -5.48 -10.26 -21.43
C ALA A 170 -4.12 -10.10 -20.72
N SER A 171 -3.96 -10.68 -19.54
CA SER A 171 -2.71 -10.69 -18.76
C SER A 171 -2.28 -12.11 -18.36
N PRO A 172 -2.14 -13.07 -19.31
CA PRO A 172 -1.93 -14.49 -19.01
C PRO A 172 -0.63 -14.77 -18.24
N GLN A 173 0.36 -13.89 -18.31
CA GLN A 173 1.64 -14.03 -17.59
C GLN A 173 1.49 -13.95 -16.06
N LEU A 174 0.37 -13.41 -15.56
CA LEU A 174 0.07 -13.29 -14.14
C LEU A 174 -0.58 -14.56 -13.57
N TYR A 175 -1.00 -15.47 -14.42
CA TYR A 175 -1.78 -16.65 -14.05
C TYR A 175 -0.96 -17.94 -14.14
N ASP A 176 -1.34 -18.95 -13.36
CA ASP A 176 -0.70 -20.27 -13.41
C ASP A 176 -0.96 -20.92 -14.78
N PRO A 177 0.06 -21.31 -15.53
CA PRO A 177 -0.13 -21.90 -16.85
C PRO A 177 -0.84 -23.28 -16.80
N ALA A 178 -0.83 -23.96 -15.66
CA ALA A 178 -1.53 -25.22 -15.45
C ALA A 178 -2.98 -25.04 -14.95
N ASP A 179 -3.30 -23.88 -14.37
CA ASP A 179 -4.61 -23.57 -13.79
C ASP A 179 -4.92 -22.06 -13.89
N HIS A 180 -5.46 -21.66 -15.02
CA HIS A 180 -5.71 -20.24 -15.33
C HIS A 180 -6.77 -19.57 -14.42
N ASP A 181 -7.47 -20.31 -13.57
CA ASP A 181 -8.29 -19.73 -12.51
C ASP A 181 -7.42 -19.18 -11.36
N LYS A 182 -6.17 -19.62 -11.23
CA LYS A 182 -5.24 -19.22 -10.17
C LYS A 182 -4.24 -18.20 -10.66
N LEU A 183 -3.83 -17.35 -9.74
CA LEU A 183 -2.70 -16.43 -9.92
C LEU A 183 -1.38 -17.16 -9.70
N ARG A 184 -0.36 -16.73 -10.42
CA ARG A 184 0.99 -17.25 -10.34
C ARG A 184 1.65 -16.81 -9.02
N ILE A 185 2.34 -17.74 -8.35
CA ILE A 185 3.12 -17.49 -7.14
C ILE A 185 4.54 -18.01 -7.31
N GLY A 186 5.53 -17.30 -6.78
CA GLY A 186 6.92 -17.70 -6.75
C GLY A 186 7.31 -18.35 -5.42
N PHE A 187 8.58 -18.71 -5.33
CA PHE A 187 9.19 -19.26 -4.13
C PHE A 187 10.50 -18.54 -3.80
N GLY A 188 10.62 -18.03 -2.57
CA GLY A 188 11.75 -17.20 -2.12
C GLY A 188 12.88 -17.97 -1.44
N GLY A 189 12.83 -19.29 -1.43
CA GLY A 189 13.81 -20.17 -0.80
C GLY A 189 13.28 -20.83 0.49
N GLN A 190 12.63 -20.10 1.39
CA GLN A 190 11.97 -20.67 2.58
C GLN A 190 10.45 -20.62 2.47
N PHE A 191 9.92 -19.50 1.99
CA PHE A 191 8.48 -19.28 1.81
C PHE A 191 8.17 -18.77 0.42
N GLU A 192 6.90 -18.48 0.16
CA GLU A 192 6.42 -17.86 -1.08
C GLU A 192 7.11 -16.50 -1.32
N ASP A 193 7.18 -16.15 -2.59
CA ASP A 193 7.61 -14.83 -3.08
C ASP A 193 6.79 -14.49 -4.34
N LEU A 194 6.90 -13.27 -4.81
CA LEU A 194 6.38 -12.86 -6.10
C LEU A 194 6.94 -13.75 -7.23
N PRO A 195 6.16 -14.07 -8.26
CA PRO A 195 6.71 -14.71 -9.45
C PRO A 195 7.70 -13.75 -10.11
N ARG A 196 8.88 -14.26 -10.52
CA ARG A 196 9.95 -13.43 -11.10
C ARG A 196 10.41 -14.01 -12.42
N VAL A 197 10.93 -13.14 -13.31
CA VAL A 197 11.57 -13.58 -14.55
C VAL A 197 12.88 -14.29 -14.21
N ASP A 198 13.19 -15.33 -15.01
CA ASP A 198 14.42 -16.13 -14.86
C ASP A 198 15.47 -15.67 -15.89
N ASP A 199 15.86 -14.38 -15.81
CA ASP A 199 16.85 -13.75 -16.68
C ASP A 199 18.02 -13.11 -15.90
N GLY A 200 18.09 -13.36 -14.59
CA GLY A 200 19.08 -12.79 -13.68
C GLY A 200 18.71 -11.40 -13.13
N THR A 201 17.66 -10.76 -13.61
CA THR A 201 17.23 -9.44 -13.10
C THR A 201 16.38 -9.53 -11.83
N ASN A 202 15.79 -10.69 -11.54
CA ASN A 202 14.81 -10.89 -10.46
C ASN A 202 13.57 -9.97 -10.54
N THR A 203 13.25 -9.44 -11.72
CA THR A 203 12.08 -8.57 -11.91
C THR A 203 10.79 -9.34 -11.61
N ALA A 204 9.93 -8.78 -10.77
CA ALA A 204 8.65 -9.39 -10.42
C ALA A 204 7.67 -9.36 -11.61
N ILE A 205 6.91 -10.46 -11.77
CA ILE A 205 5.84 -10.57 -12.77
C ILE A 205 4.52 -10.21 -12.08
N ILE A 206 4.28 -8.92 -11.93
CA ILE A 206 3.12 -8.32 -11.26
C ILE A 206 2.60 -7.13 -12.08
N PRO A 207 1.31 -6.75 -11.95
CA PRO A 207 0.75 -5.62 -12.71
C PRO A 207 1.30 -4.27 -12.27
N ASP A 208 1.59 -4.10 -10.99
CA ASP A 208 2.12 -2.86 -10.44
C ASP A 208 3.54 -3.07 -9.88
N PRO A 209 4.58 -2.48 -10.51
CA PRO A 209 5.96 -2.67 -10.06
C PRO A 209 6.24 -2.12 -8.66
N ARG A 210 5.43 -1.18 -8.16
CA ARG A 210 5.56 -0.65 -6.80
C ARG A 210 5.26 -1.71 -5.73
N ASN A 211 4.52 -2.78 -6.07
CA ASN A 211 4.28 -3.90 -5.17
C ASN A 211 5.51 -4.82 -4.96
N ASP A 212 6.69 -4.39 -5.43
CA ASP A 212 8.00 -5.00 -5.13
C ASP A 212 9.03 -3.98 -4.61
N GLU A 213 8.62 -2.79 -4.14
CA GLU A 213 9.53 -1.76 -3.62
C GLU A 213 10.24 -2.19 -2.33
N HIS A 214 9.55 -2.94 -1.47
CA HIS A 214 10.08 -3.50 -0.22
C HIS A 214 9.33 -4.76 0.20
N LEU A 215 9.90 -5.52 1.15
CA LEU A 215 9.39 -6.83 1.55
C LEU A 215 7.95 -6.81 2.05
N MET A 216 7.51 -5.75 2.77
CA MET A 216 6.17 -5.68 3.33
C MET A 216 5.11 -5.63 2.23
N ILE A 217 5.31 -4.78 1.21
CA ILE A 217 4.34 -4.68 0.11
C ILE A 217 4.39 -5.93 -0.80
N ALA A 218 5.59 -6.48 -1.05
CA ALA A 218 5.73 -7.73 -1.79
C ALA A 218 5.04 -8.90 -1.08
N GLY A 219 5.18 -8.97 0.26
CA GLY A 219 4.48 -9.96 1.08
C GLY A 219 2.96 -9.80 1.05
N LEU A 220 2.42 -8.57 1.05
CA LEU A 220 0.98 -8.34 0.88
C LEU A 220 0.51 -8.78 -0.50
N GLN A 221 1.24 -8.44 -1.56
CA GLN A 221 0.92 -8.92 -2.92
C GLN A 221 0.85 -10.46 -2.97
N CYS A 222 1.82 -11.16 -2.35
CA CYS A 222 1.78 -12.62 -2.20
C CYS A 222 0.55 -13.09 -1.42
N ALA A 223 0.20 -12.41 -0.33
CA ALA A 223 -0.96 -12.78 0.48
C ALA A 223 -2.28 -12.63 -0.31
N PHE A 224 -2.43 -11.58 -1.13
CA PHE A 224 -3.60 -11.42 -2.00
C PHE A 224 -3.66 -12.49 -3.10
N ILE A 225 -2.52 -12.83 -3.72
CA ILE A 225 -2.42 -13.93 -4.68
C ILE A 225 -2.87 -15.25 -4.05
N LEU A 226 -2.35 -15.57 -2.86
CA LEU A 226 -2.67 -16.83 -2.17
C LEU A 226 -4.10 -16.86 -1.63
N PHE A 227 -4.62 -15.72 -1.16
CA PHE A 227 -6.03 -15.60 -0.78
C PHE A 227 -6.94 -15.92 -1.97
N HIS A 228 -6.66 -15.34 -3.14
CA HIS A 228 -7.42 -15.67 -4.37
C HIS A 228 -7.30 -17.14 -4.72
N ASN A 229 -6.10 -17.72 -4.71
CA ASN A 229 -5.88 -19.12 -5.06
C ASN A 229 -6.65 -20.08 -4.13
N ASN A 230 -6.74 -19.75 -2.84
CA ASN A 230 -7.55 -20.51 -1.89
C ASN A 230 -9.06 -20.26 -2.09
N ALA A 231 -9.46 -19.06 -2.51
CA ALA A 231 -10.84 -18.76 -2.89
C ALA A 231 -11.27 -19.53 -4.17
N VAL A 232 -10.34 -19.82 -5.09
CA VAL A 232 -10.58 -20.70 -6.25
C VAL A 232 -10.91 -22.13 -5.79
N GLU A 233 -10.12 -22.70 -4.85
CA GLU A 233 -10.41 -24.03 -4.31
C GLU A 233 -11.75 -24.04 -3.56
N TRP A 234 -12.01 -23.00 -2.75
CA TRP A 234 -13.29 -22.87 -2.08
C TRP A 234 -14.46 -22.84 -3.08
N ALA A 235 -14.33 -22.08 -4.18
CA ALA A 235 -15.38 -22.00 -5.20
C ALA A 235 -15.64 -23.37 -5.85
N ARG A 236 -14.58 -24.14 -6.15
CA ARG A 236 -14.69 -25.50 -6.71
C ARG A 236 -15.39 -26.45 -5.76
N ASP A 237 -15.04 -26.42 -4.48
CA ASP A 237 -15.68 -27.24 -3.43
C ASP A 237 -17.17 -26.89 -3.24
N HIS A 238 -17.56 -25.65 -3.59
CA HIS A 238 -18.95 -25.18 -3.56
C HIS A 238 -19.67 -25.30 -4.91
N GLY A 239 -19.09 -26.05 -5.85
CA GLY A 239 -19.75 -26.43 -7.10
C GLY A 239 -19.65 -25.45 -8.26
N TYR A 240 -18.88 -24.37 -8.15
CA TYR A 240 -18.56 -23.48 -9.27
C TYR A 240 -17.65 -24.20 -10.28
N LYS A 241 -17.89 -23.99 -11.58
CA LYS A 241 -17.16 -24.67 -12.66
C LYS A 241 -16.87 -23.72 -13.84
N GLY A 242 -15.78 -24.01 -14.56
CA GLY A 242 -15.38 -23.20 -15.73
C GLY A 242 -15.16 -21.74 -15.34
N SER A 243 -15.50 -20.79 -16.20
CA SER A 243 -15.30 -19.36 -15.96
C SER A 243 -16.00 -18.82 -14.72
N SER A 244 -17.02 -19.50 -14.19
CA SER A 244 -17.67 -19.09 -12.95
C SER A 244 -16.78 -19.28 -11.71
N THR A 245 -15.82 -20.19 -11.75
CA THR A 245 -14.84 -20.40 -10.64
C THR A 245 -13.99 -19.17 -10.43
N PHE A 246 -13.30 -18.71 -11.46
CA PHE A 246 -12.48 -17.47 -11.39
C PHE A 246 -13.31 -16.27 -10.98
N THR A 247 -14.48 -16.08 -11.63
CA THR A 247 -15.35 -14.93 -11.34
C THR A 247 -15.78 -14.89 -9.89
N GLN A 248 -16.18 -16.04 -9.32
CA GLN A 248 -16.59 -16.15 -7.93
C GLN A 248 -15.42 -15.91 -6.97
N ALA A 249 -14.26 -16.52 -7.24
CA ALA A 249 -13.06 -16.34 -6.42
C ALA A 249 -12.61 -14.87 -6.41
N ARG A 250 -12.54 -14.22 -7.58
CA ARG A 250 -12.21 -12.79 -7.69
C ARG A 250 -13.22 -11.93 -6.93
N GLN A 251 -14.52 -12.17 -7.10
CA GLN A 251 -15.55 -11.40 -6.39
C GLN A 251 -15.40 -11.51 -4.87
N LEU A 252 -15.21 -12.72 -4.35
CA LEU A 252 -15.03 -12.94 -2.91
C LEU A 252 -13.76 -12.26 -2.40
N THR A 253 -12.63 -12.41 -3.10
CA THR A 253 -11.37 -11.75 -2.74
C THR A 253 -11.55 -10.23 -2.66
N THR A 254 -12.14 -9.63 -3.70
CA THR A 254 -12.38 -8.19 -3.78
C THR A 254 -13.34 -7.72 -2.68
N TRP A 255 -14.42 -8.46 -2.38
CA TRP A 255 -15.36 -8.09 -1.33
C TRP A 255 -14.78 -8.19 0.07
N HIS A 256 -13.91 -9.19 0.35
CA HIS A 256 -13.17 -9.25 1.62
C HIS A 256 -12.18 -8.08 1.75
N TYR A 257 -11.52 -7.69 0.67
CA TYR A 257 -10.67 -6.49 0.62
C TYR A 257 -11.47 -5.21 0.90
N HIS A 258 -12.63 -5.02 0.24
CA HIS A 258 -13.52 -3.89 0.52
C HIS A 258 -13.94 -3.85 2.00
N TRP A 259 -14.23 -5.02 2.58
CA TRP A 259 -14.59 -5.14 3.99
C TRP A 259 -13.45 -4.68 4.90
N LEU A 260 -12.22 -5.10 4.63
CA LEU A 260 -11.04 -4.68 5.38
C LEU A 260 -10.85 -3.17 5.31
N VAL A 261 -11.03 -2.57 4.14
CA VAL A 261 -10.92 -1.11 3.98
C VAL A 261 -11.96 -0.38 4.82
N VAL A 262 -13.22 -0.82 4.82
CA VAL A 262 -14.33 -0.11 5.50
C VAL A 262 -14.35 -0.38 7.01
N TYR A 263 -14.08 -1.61 7.46
CA TYR A 263 -14.30 -2.02 8.84
C TYR A 263 -13.04 -2.29 9.66
N GLU A 264 -11.85 -2.15 9.06
CA GLU A 264 -10.59 -2.19 9.79
C GLU A 264 -9.71 -0.98 9.48
N TYR A 265 -9.35 -0.76 8.21
CA TYR A 265 -8.40 0.28 7.82
C TYR A 265 -8.95 1.69 8.10
N LEU A 266 -10.09 2.04 7.53
CA LEU A 266 -10.66 3.39 7.72
C LEU A 266 -10.93 3.74 9.19
N PRO A 267 -11.56 2.86 10.03
CA PRO A 267 -11.71 3.15 11.46
C PRO A 267 -10.41 3.45 12.19
N GLN A 268 -9.32 2.76 11.82
CA GLN A 268 -8.00 3.03 12.38
C GLN A 268 -7.44 4.39 11.94
N ILE A 269 -7.68 4.80 10.69
CA ILE A 269 -7.06 6.00 10.12
C ILE A 269 -7.85 7.28 10.39
N VAL A 270 -9.19 7.23 10.35
CA VAL A 270 -10.05 8.41 10.45
C VAL A 270 -10.99 8.38 11.67
N GLY A 271 -10.93 7.31 12.47
CA GLY A 271 -11.85 7.06 13.57
C GLY A 271 -13.21 6.51 13.12
N GLN A 272 -13.80 5.63 13.95
CA GLN A 272 -15.08 4.97 13.65
C GLN A 272 -16.24 5.96 13.41
N ALA A 273 -16.26 7.06 14.18
CA ALA A 273 -17.33 8.06 14.09
C ALA A 273 -17.41 8.71 12.69
N MET A 274 -16.27 8.99 12.07
CA MET A 274 -16.21 9.58 10.72
C MET A 274 -16.65 8.57 9.66
N VAL A 275 -16.22 7.32 9.76
CA VAL A 275 -16.68 6.23 8.86
C VAL A 275 -18.20 6.10 8.94
N ASP A 276 -18.75 6.05 10.14
CA ASP A 276 -20.18 5.94 10.40
C ASP A 276 -20.96 7.15 9.86
N ASP A 277 -20.39 8.36 9.96
CA ASP A 277 -21.01 9.58 9.42
C ASP A 277 -21.10 9.53 7.89
N VAL A 278 -20.00 9.19 7.21
CA VAL A 278 -19.99 9.10 5.75
C VAL A 278 -20.92 7.99 5.24
N LEU A 279 -20.95 6.84 5.91
CA LEU A 279 -21.83 5.73 5.52
C LEU A 279 -23.31 6.05 5.72
N ARG A 280 -23.68 6.74 6.82
CA ARG A 280 -25.08 7.04 7.16
C ARG A 280 -25.60 8.30 6.50
N ASN A 281 -24.81 9.37 6.48
CA ASN A 281 -25.25 10.70 6.04
C ASN A 281 -24.78 11.03 4.62
N GLY A 282 -23.94 10.17 4.04
CA GLY A 282 -23.40 10.34 2.70
C GLY A 282 -22.21 11.29 2.64
N ARG A 283 -21.61 11.33 1.47
CA ARG A 283 -20.46 12.17 1.13
C ARG A 283 -20.89 13.62 0.88
N ARG A 284 -20.13 14.58 1.36
CA ARG A 284 -20.43 16.02 1.20
C ARG A 284 -19.64 16.64 0.07
N PHE A 285 -18.41 16.22 -0.13
CA PHE A 285 -17.43 16.86 -1.02
C PHE A 285 -17.05 16.00 -2.20
N TYR A 286 -16.74 14.73 -2.02
CA TYR A 286 -16.41 13.82 -3.12
C TYR A 286 -17.66 13.16 -3.70
N LYS A 287 -18.06 13.57 -4.93
CA LYS A 287 -19.34 13.19 -5.54
C LYS A 287 -19.20 12.60 -6.95
N PRO A 288 -18.48 11.48 -7.13
CA PRO A 288 -18.45 10.79 -8.41
C PRO A 288 -19.85 10.25 -8.75
N ARG A 289 -20.14 10.14 -10.04
CA ARG A 289 -21.32 9.42 -10.51
C ARG A 289 -21.08 7.91 -10.42
N MET A 290 -22.15 7.13 -10.49
CA MET A 290 -22.04 5.68 -10.58
C MET A 290 -21.19 5.28 -11.80
N ARG A 291 -20.17 4.44 -11.59
CA ARG A 291 -19.18 3.99 -12.59
C ARG A 291 -18.26 5.09 -13.14
N GLU A 292 -18.25 6.26 -12.55
CA GLU A 292 -17.40 7.39 -12.91
C GLU A 292 -16.55 7.83 -11.70
N GLY A 293 -15.97 6.86 -10.99
CA GLY A 293 -14.98 7.13 -9.95
C GLY A 293 -13.79 7.89 -10.55
N PHE A 294 -13.19 8.80 -9.79
CA PHE A 294 -11.95 9.48 -10.14
C PHE A 294 -11.11 9.68 -8.91
N ILE A 295 -9.80 9.81 -9.06
CA ILE A 295 -8.91 10.11 -7.95
C ILE A 295 -8.66 11.61 -7.88
N PRO A 296 -9.09 12.28 -6.78
CA PRO A 296 -8.77 13.69 -6.59
C PRO A 296 -7.30 13.88 -6.24
N VAL A 297 -6.67 14.92 -6.81
CA VAL A 297 -5.27 15.23 -6.48
C VAL A 297 -5.10 15.68 -5.02
N GLU A 298 -6.13 16.24 -4.39
CA GLU A 298 -6.14 16.56 -2.96
C GLU A 298 -6.04 15.28 -2.09
N PHE A 299 -6.64 14.18 -2.54
CA PHE A 299 -6.48 12.86 -1.93
C PHE A 299 -5.08 12.30 -2.25
N GLN A 300 -4.78 12.03 -3.52
CA GLN A 300 -3.60 11.30 -3.97
C GLN A 300 -2.27 11.96 -3.53
N THR A 301 -2.22 13.30 -3.55
CA THR A 301 -0.98 14.04 -3.29
C THR A 301 -0.96 14.68 -1.90
N GLY A 302 -2.10 15.08 -1.39
CA GLY A 302 -2.24 15.75 -0.09
C GLY A 302 -2.57 14.77 1.02
N ALA A 303 -3.86 14.46 1.16
CA ALA A 303 -4.38 13.79 2.36
C ALA A 303 -3.91 12.34 2.49
N TYR A 304 -3.82 11.54 1.40
CA TYR A 304 -3.49 10.11 1.52
C TYR A 304 -1.99 9.82 1.69
N ARG A 305 -1.11 10.82 1.48
CA ARG A 305 0.33 10.65 1.76
C ARG A 305 0.69 10.73 3.25
N PHE A 306 -0.31 10.84 4.13
CA PHE A 306 -0.10 10.79 5.58
C PHE A 306 0.63 9.51 6.02
N GLY A 307 0.41 8.39 5.32
CA GLY A 307 1.01 7.09 5.63
C GLY A 307 2.56 7.11 5.69
N HIS A 308 3.20 8.08 5.05
CA HIS A 308 4.65 8.25 5.10
C HIS A 308 5.16 8.59 6.52
N SER A 309 4.36 9.27 7.37
CA SER A 309 4.73 9.51 8.78
C SER A 309 4.56 8.28 9.66
N MET A 310 3.72 7.32 9.24
CA MET A 310 3.49 6.08 9.99
C MET A 310 4.61 5.06 9.85
N VAL A 311 5.51 5.22 8.87
CA VAL A 311 6.62 4.29 8.59
C VAL A 311 7.64 4.36 9.72
N ARG A 312 8.06 3.20 10.23
CA ARG A 312 9.14 3.07 11.22
C ARG A 312 10.51 3.12 10.51
N PRO A 313 11.58 3.57 11.18
CA PRO A 313 12.91 3.53 10.59
C PRO A 313 13.40 2.10 10.34
N SER A 314 12.96 1.14 11.17
CA SER A 314 13.32 -0.27 11.07
C SER A 314 12.16 -1.18 11.45
N TYR A 315 12.23 -2.43 10.99
CA TYR A 315 11.26 -3.48 11.30
C TYR A 315 11.97 -4.80 11.63
N ARG A 316 11.32 -5.62 12.46
CA ARG A 316 11.59 -7.05 12.56
C ARG A 316 10.75 -7.74 11.49
N ALA A 317 11.39 -8.11 10.39
CA ALA A 317 10.69 -8.68 9.24
C ALA A 317 10.07 -10.05 9.55
N ASN A 318 10.77 -10.88 10.34
CA ASN A 318 10.28 -12.19 10.80
C ASN A 318 10.94 -12.60 12.13
N LEU A 319 10.39 -13.64 12.76
CA LEU A 319 10.93 -14.16 14.02
C LEU A 319 12.05 -15.17 13.81
N HIS A 320 11.95 -15.99 12.76
CA HIS A 320 12.86 -17.06 12.47
C HIS A 320 13.18 -17.04 10.97
N GLY A 321 14.34 -16.49 10.61
CA GLY A 321 14.89 -16.56 9.27
C GLY A 321 15.32 -17.97 8.90
N ASP A 322 16.07 -18.11 7.83
CA ASP A 322 16.57 -19.38 7.30
C ASP A 322 17.48 -20.16 8.26
N ASN A 323 18.13 -19.47 9.19
CA ASN A 323 19.04 -20.02 10.19
C ASN A 323 18.43 -20.01 11.62
N GLY A 324 17.12 -19.79 11.74
CA GLY A 324 16.40 -19.72 13.02
C GLY A 324 16.55 -18.38 13.76
N THR A 325 17.28 -17.39 13.21
CA THR A 325 17.40 -16.06 13.81
C THR A 325 16.44 -15.07 13.13
N SER A 326 16.00 -14.07 13.91
CA SER A 326 15.14 -13.00 13.38
C SER A 326 15.87 -12.16 12.33
N PHE A 327 15.16 -11.77 11.29
CA PHE A 327 15.64 -10.77 10.36
C PHE A 327 15.11 -9.38 10.74
N PHE A 328 16.06 -8.48 11.03
CA PHE A 328 15.81 -7.06 11.25
C PHE A 328 16.43 -6.25 10.12
N GLY A 329 15.77 -5.20 9.66
CA GLY A 329 16.32 -4.30 8.66
C GLY A 329 15.77 -2.87 8.81
N MET A 330 16.55 -1.89 8.40
CA MET A 330 16.01 -0.57 8.06
C MET A 330 15.02 -0.74 6.90
N VAL A 331 14.04 0.16 6.80
CA VAL A 331 13.13 0.11 5.64
C VAL A 331 13.92 0.24 4.34
N PHE A 332 14.89 1.17 4.31
CA PHE A 332 15.91 1.30 3.29
C PHE A 332 17.26 1.66 3.94
N ASP A 333 18.36 1.17 3.36
CA ASP A 333 19.72 1.45 3.80
C ASP A 333 20.65 1.43 2.57
N ALA A 334 21.47 2.44 2.41
CA ALA A 334 22.45 2.51 1.32
C ALA A 334 23.40 1.31 1.32
N ALA A 335 23.71 0.70 2.48
CA ALA A 335 24.52 -0.51 2.60
C ALA A 335 23.91 -1.72 1.87
N GLY A 336 22.61 -1.73 1.59
CA GLY A 336 21.94 -2.78 0.80
C GLY A 336 22.11 -2.65 -0.71
N ASN A 337 22.71 -1.54 -1.21
CA ASN A 337 22.82 -1.31 -2.66
C ASN A 337 23.66 -2.38 -3.35
N GLY A 338 23.10 -2.99 -4.41
CA GLY A 338 23.78 -3.99 -5.24
C GLY A 338 24.00 -5.35 -4.59
N GLN A 339 23.46 -5.60 -3.38
CA GLN A 339 23.56 -6.88 -2.71
C GLN A 339 22.48 -7.85 -3.21
N SER A 340 22.81 -9.13 -3.38
CA SER A 340 21.83 -10.19 -3.70
C SER A 340 20.98 -10.58 -2.49
N ASP A 341 21.48 -10.40 -1.27
CA ASP A 341 20.76 -10.53 0.01
C ASP A 341 20.97 -9.24 0.83
N PRO A 342 20.24 -8.16 0.51
CA PRO A 342 20.40 -6.87 1.18
C PRO A 342 20.13 -6.94 2.68
N VAL A 343 20.88 -6.14 3.44
CA VAL A 343 20.72 -6.01 4.90
C VAL A 343 19.48 -5.22 5.31
N ASP A 344 18.90 -4.48 4.37
CA ASP A 344 17.66 -3.73 4.54
C ASP A 344 16.43 -4.48 3.99
N LEU A 345 15.26 -3.84 4.06
CA LEU A 345 13.99 -4.44 3.66
C LEU A 345 13.54 -4.06 2.23
N ARG A 346 14.44 -3.55 1.36
CA ARG A 346 14.10 -3.28 -0.05
C ARG A 346 13.57 -4.52 -0.75
N GLY A 347 12.79 -4.34 -1.82
CA GLY A 347 12.31 -5.42 -2.69
C GLY A 347 13.34 -5.90 -3.71
N GLY A 348 12.88 -6.67 -4.69
CA GLY A 348 13.68 -7.08 -5.86
C GLY A 348 14.68 -8.22 -5.64
N ALA A 349 14.98 -8.60 -4.39
CA ALA A 349 15.96 -9.61 -4.06
C ALA A 349 15.34 -10.85 -3.40
N ARG A 350 15.86 -12.04 -3.74
CA ARG A 350 15.49 -13.32 -3.12
C ARG A 350 16.59 -13.85 -2.25
N ALA A 351 16.23 -14.20 -1.01
CA ALA A 351 17.07 -15.02 -0.13
C ALA A 351 16.16 -15.68 0.90
N ALA A 352 16.57 -16.79 1.47
CA ALA A 352 15.73 -17.61 2.35
C ALA A 352 15.19 -16.87 3.58
N ARG A 353 15.93 -15.88 4.10
CA ARG A 353 15.49 -15.04 5.23
C ARG A 353 14.55 -13.89 4.84
N ARG A 354 14.39 -13.58 3.54
CA ARG A 354 13.70 -12.40 3.03
C ARG A 354 12.21 -12.67 2.81
N PHE A 355 11.48 -12.81 3.90
CA PHE A 355 10.02 -12.94 3.93
C PHE A 355 9.46 -12.17 5.14
N ILE A 356 8.16 -11.90 5.14
CA ILE A 356 7.49 -11.23 6.24
C ILE A 356 6.78 -12.24 7.13
N GLY A 357 7.18 -12.29 8.41
CA GLY A 357 6.44 -12.95 9.48
C GLY A 357 5.35 -12.01 10.00
N TRP A 358 4.11 -12.25 9.61
CA TRP A 358 3.01 -11.32 9.81
C TRP A 358 2.67 -11.03 11.27
N GLN A 359 3.08 -11.89 12.22
CA GLN A 359 2.91 -11.68 13.66
C GLN A 359 3.68 -10.47 14.21
N THR A 360 4.65 -9.94 13.47
CA THR A 360 5.35 -8.71 13.85
C THR A 360 4.65 -7.45 13.33
N PHE A 361 3.67 -7.61 12.41
CA PHE A 361 2.91 -6.54 11.76
C PHE A 361 1.43 -6.50 12.16
N PHE A 362 0.83 -7.65 12.44
CA PHE A 362 -0.57 -7.76 12.88
C PHE A 362 -0.66 -8.58 14.16
N ASP A 363 -1.66 -8.28 15.00
CA ASP A 363 -1.83 -8.93 16.30
C ASP A 363 -2.48 -10.31 16.15
N PHE A 364 -1.66 -11.35 16.23
CA PHE A 364 -2.10 -12.75 16.33
C PHE A 364 -2.25 -13.23 17.77
N GLY A 365 -2.07 -12.35 18.77
CA GLY A 365 -2.19 -12.66 20.18
C GLY A 365 -0.92 -13.24 20.80
N ASP A 366 0.21 -13.19 20.12
CA ASP A 366 1.51 -13.75 20.56
C ASP A 366 2.47 -12.70 21.17
N GLY A 367 2.05 -11.40 21.19
CA GLY A 367 2.82 -10.29 21.76
C GLY A 367 4.00 -9.81 20.90
N ASN A 368 4.17 -10.31 19.67
CA ASN A 368 5.28 -9.93 18.80
C ASN A 368 5.00 -8.68 17.96
N VAL A 369 3.73 -8.28 17.83
CA VAL A 369 3.31 -7.14 17.01
C VAL A 369 3.97 -5.84 17.48
N LYS A 370 4.32 -4.98 16.53
CA LYS A 370 4.84 -3.63 16.80
C LYS A 370 3.83 -2.57 16.36
N PRO A 371 3.74 -1.44 17.09
CA PRO A 371 2.89 -0.33 16.68
C PRO A 371 3.48 0.42 15.49
N ASN A 372 2.65 1.17 14.78
CA ASN A 372 3.09 2.19 13.84
C ASN A 372 3.76 3.39 14.54
N LYS A 373 4.31 4.31 13.74
CA LYS A 373 4.58 5.68 14.17
C LYS A 373 3.29 6.51 14.11
N ARG A 374 3.26 7.66 14.80
CA ARG A 374 2.12 8.58 14.79
C ARG A 374 1.96 9.26 13.43
N ILE A 375 0.75 9.73 13.17
CA ILE A 375 0.46 10.60 12.03
C ILE A 375 0.79 12.03 12.47
N ASP A 376 2.00 12.46 12.21
CA ASP A 376 2.50 13.78 12.59
C ASP A 376 3.52 14.30 11.55
N THR A 377 4.11 15.45 11.84
CA THR A 377 5.08 16.08 10.93
C THR A 377 6.47 15.44 10.97
N LYS A 378 6.67 14.34 11.71
CA LYS A 378 7.95 13.64 11.79
C LYS A 378 7.97 12.42 10.89
N ILE A 379 8.97 12.40 10.02
CA ILE A 379 9.19 11.35 9.03
C ILE A 379 10.46 10.59 9.41
N SER A 380 10.39 9.26 9.41
CA SER A 380 11.54 8.41 9.73
C SER A 380 12.72 8.69 8.81
N THR A 381 13.90 8.85 9.41
CA THR A 381 15.14 9.28 8.74
C THR A 381 15.52 8.46 7.48
N PRO A 382 15.33 7.11 7.41
CA PRO A 382 15.63 6.36 6.19
C PRO A 382 14.83 6.80 4.96
N LEU A 383 13.71 7.49 5.13
CA LEU A 383 12.86 7.96 4.03
C LEU A 383 13.40 9.25 3.35
N PHE A 384 14.47 9.81 3.87
CA PHE A 384 15.13 10.97 3.27
C PHE A 384 16.21 10.59 2.24
N ASP A 385 16.54 9.30 2.12
CA ASP A 385 17.51 8.77 1.15
C ASP A 385 16.98 7.49 0.50
N LEU A 386 15.88 7.59 -0.25
CA LEU A 386 15.27 6.45 -0.93
C LEU A 386 16.22 5.92 -2.00
N PRO A 387 16.37 4.58 -2.14
CA PRO A 387 17.00 4.00 -3.32
C PRO A 387 16.27 4.45 -4.60
N LEU A 388 16.99 4.79 -5.65
CA LEU A 388 16.37 5.19 -6.92
C LEU A 388 15.43 4.10 -7.48
N GLY A 389 15.71 2.82 -7.20
CA GLY A 389 14.84 1.70 -7.58
C GLY A 389 13.48 1.67 -6.88
N ALA A 390 13.36 2.30 -5.70
CA ALA A 390 12.10 2.46 -4.99
C ALA A 390 11.32 3.74 -5.40
N ILE A 391 11.83 4.49 -6.38
CA ILE A 391 11.20 5.67 -6.93
C ILE A 391 10.71 5.34 -8.33
N ALA A 392 9.41 5.32 -8.57
CA ALA A 392 8.82 4.92 -9.85
C ALA A 392 9.35 5.71 -11.07
N SER A 393 9.73 6.99 -10.89
CA SER A 393 10.33 7.83 -11.93
C SER A 393 11.86 7.71 -12.02
N HIS A 394 12.49 6.97 -11.10
CA HIS A 394 13.96 6.79 -10.99
C HIS A 394 14.76 8.09 -11.01
N ASP A 395 14.18 9.21 -10.52
CA ASP A 395 14.77 10.55 -10.52
C ASP A 395 14.95 11.13 -9.10
N THR A 396 15.72 12.19 -9.00
CA THR A 396 15.93 12.98 -7.77
C THR A 396 14.82 14.02 -7.60
N PRO A 397 14.58 14.49 -6.36
CA PRO A 397 15.29 14.20 -5.12
C PRO A 397 14.93 12.81 -4.55
N GLN A 398 15.87 12.20 -3.78
CA GLN A 398 15.65 10.93 -3.07
C GLN A 398 14.90 11.11 -1.75
N SER A 399 14.82 12.33 -1.22
CA SER A 399 14.03 12.61 -0.03
C SER A 399 12.53 12.51 -0.31
N LEU A 400 11.84 11.57 0.34
CA LEU A 400 10.39 11.39 0.22
C LEU A 400 9.61 12.65 0.65
N PRO A 401 9.95 13.35 1.76
CA PRO A 401 9.30 14.60 2.11
C PRO A 401 9.45 15.70 1.05
N GLN A 402 10.63 15.84 0.43
CA GLN A 402 10.80 16.77 -0.69
C GLN A 402 9.88 16.44 -1.86
N ARG A 403 9.79 15.15 -2.21
CA ARG A 403 8.89 14.68 -3.27
C ARG A 403 7.43 15.00 -2.97
N ASN A 404 6.98 14.75 -1.73
CA ASN A 404 5.61 15.04 -1.30
C ASN A 404 5.30 16.56 -1.38
N LEU A 405 6.21 17.40 -0.91
CA LEU A 405 6.05 18.85 -0.94
C LEU A 405 6.05 19.40 -2.37
N LEU A 406 6.97 18.95 -3.22
CA LEU A 406 7.04 19.39 -4.62
C LEU A 406 5.81 18.94 -5.44
N ARG A 407 5.20 17.79 -5.11
CA ARG A 407 3.95 17.37 -5.72
C ARG A 407 2.78 18.33 -5.49
N GLN A 408 2.81 19.09 -4.37
CA GLN A 408 1.80 20.13 -4.10
C GLN A 408 1.79 21.21 -5.21
N LEU A 409 2.99 21.57 -5.73
CA LEU A 409 3.13 22.49 -6.85
C LEU A 409 2.75 21.84 -8.18
N THR A 410 3.11 20.56 -8.38
CA THR A 410 2.78 19.82 -9.60
C THR A 410 1.28 19.90 -9.91
N TRP A 411 0.47 19.70 -8.90
CA TRP A 411 -0.99 19.69 -9.05
C TRP A 411 -1.66 21.01 -8.68
N SER A 412 -0.88 22.09 -8.40
CA SER A 412 -1.44 23.38 -7.95
C SER A 412 -2.46 23.21 -6.83
N LEU A 413 -2.10 22.44 -5.79
CA LEU A 413 -3.05 22.14 -4.71
C LEU A 413 -3.39 23.39 -3.90
N PRO A 414 -4.65 23.53 -3.42
CA PRO A 414 -5.00 24.53 -2.43
C PRO A 414 -4.27 24.28 -1.11
N SER A 415 -4.06 25.35 -0.32
CA SER A 415 -3.58 25.20 1.06
C SER A 415 -4.65 24.58 1.97
N GLY A 416 -4.21 24.00 3.10
CA GLY A 416 -5.11 23.35 4.05
C GLY A 416 -6.16 24.27 4.65
N GLN A 417 -5.83 25.55 4.91
CA GLN A 417 -6.74 26.51 5.53
C GLN A 417 -8.01 26.82 4.69
N PRO A 418 -7.92 27.15 3.38
CA PRO A 418 -9.12 27.30 2.53
C PRO A 418 -9.90 25.99 2.38
N ILE A 419 -9.25 24.82 2.33
CA ILE A 419 -9.93 23.51 2.30
C ILE A 419 -10.71 23.34 3.60
N ALA A 420 -10.12 23.56 4.78
CA ALA A 420 -10.80 23.49 6.05
C ALA A 420 -12.06 24.36 6.07
N ARG A 421 -11.95 25.63 5.66
CA ARG A 421 -13.11 26.53 5.54
C ARG A 421 -14.18 26.03 4.58
N ALA A 422 -13.80 25.50 3.43
CA ALA A 422 -14.71 24.91 2.46
C ALA A 422 -15.43 23.66 3.00
N MET A 423 -14.76 22.92 3.89
CA MET A 423 -15.35 21.77 4.59
C MET A 423 -16.17 22.16 5.84
N GLY A 424 -16.22 23.44 6.20
CA GLY A 424 -16.90 23.91 7.41
C GLY A 424 -16.14 23.59 8.70
N VAL A 425 -14.85 23.34 8.60
CA VAL A 425 -13.93 23.07 9.71
C VAL A 425 -13.17 24.34 10.07
N THR A 426 -12.94 24.59 11.35
CA THR A 426 -12.07 25.69 11.80
C THR A 426 -10.63 25.36 11.39
N PRO A 427 -9.97 26.21 10.58
CA PRO A 427 -8.60 25.96 10.18
C PRO A 427 -7.62 26.11 11.35
N LEU A 428 -6.47 25.44 11.26
CA LEU A 428 -5.34 25.71 12.14
C LEU A 428 -4.96 27.19 12.06
N ALA A 429 -4.63 27.79 13.21
CA ALA A 429 -4.18 29.18 13.27
C ALA A 429 -2.71 29.31 12.81
N ASP A 430 -2.31 30.50 12.39
CA ASP A 430 -0.91 30.78 12.00
C ASP A 430 0.08 30.48 13.15
N ALA A 431 -0.37 30.63 14.40
CA ALA A 431 0.42 30.29 15.59
C ALA A 431 0.70 28.79 15.72
N ASP A 432 -0.25 27.94 15.28
CA ASP A 432 -0.11 26.47 15.27
C ASP A 432 0.89 25.98 14.19
N LEU A 433 1.24 26.88 13.26
CA LEU A 433 2.07 26.64 12.09
C LEU A 433 3.29 27.57 12.08
N SER A 434 3.67 28.11 13.25
CA SER A 434 4.72 29.13 13.40
C SER A 434 6.09 28.65 12.90
N GLU A 435 6.37 27.35 12.94
CA GLU A 435 7.60 26.73 12.41
C GLU A 435 7.73 26.89 10.88
N LEU A 436 6.62 27.17 10.18
CA LEU A 436 6.62 27.45 8.74
C LEU A 436 6.82 28.93 8.39
N GLN A 437 6.90 29.82 9.39
CA GLN A 437 7.10 31.26 9.17
C GLN A 437 8.36 31.56 8.35
N PRO A 438 9.52 30.90 8.57
CA PRO A 438 10.72 31.15 7.76
C PRO A 438 10.54 30.87 6.26
N TYR A 439 9.56 30.01 5.92
CA TYR A 439 9.23 29.64 4.54
C TYR A 439 8.06 30.45 3.96
N GLY A 440 7.36 31.22 4.80
CA GLY A 440 6.15 31.95 4.41
C GLY A 440 4.91 31.08 4.21
N PHE A 441 4.88 29.87 4.79
CA PHE A 441 3.79 28.90 4.59
C PHE A 441 2.84 28.77 5.79
N GLN A 442 2.98 29.56 6.86
CA GLN A 442 2.13 29.45 8.05
C GLN A 442 0.65 29.79 7.78
N SER A 443 0.38 30.76 6.89
CA SER A 443 -0.99 31.19 6.54
C SER A 443 -1.52 30.58 5.24
N SER A 444 -0.63 29.92 4.47
CA SER A 444 -0.95 29.19 3.24
C SER A 444 -0.15 27.90 3.19
N THR A 445 -0.57 26.93 3.99
CA THR A 445 0.19 25.71 4.25
C THR A 445 -0.04 24.65 3.18
N PRO A 446 1.03 24.03 2.61
CA PRO A 446 0.88 22.88 1.71
C PRO A 446 -0.01 21.81 2.35
N LEU A 447 -0.99 21.30 1.59
CA LEU A 447 -2.03 20.41 2.13
C LEU A 447 -1.46 19.18 2.83
N TRP A 448 -0.40 18.55 2.30
CA TRP A 448 0.22 17.40 2.95
C TRP A 448 0.77 17.74 4.34
N TYR A 449 1.48 18.85 4.48
CA TYR A 449 1.96 19.30 5.79
C TYR A 449 0.80 19.64 6.73
N TYR A 450 -0.22 20.32 6.20
CA TYR A 450 -1.39 20.71 6.97
C TYR A 450 -2.10 19.51 7.60
N VAL A 451 -2.36 18.45 6.84
CA VAL A 451 -3.07 17.26 7.36
C VAL A 451 -2.24 16.50 8.41
N LEU A 452 -0.91 16.49 8.28
CA LEU A 452 -0.03 15.91 9.30
C LEU A 452 -0.06 16.74 10.59
N LYS A 453 0.03 18.07 10.47
CA LYS A 453 -0.02 18.98 11.63
C LYS A 453 -1.40 18.99 12.29
N GLU A 454 -2.47 18.90 11.50
CA GLU A 454 -3.83 18.76 12.01
C GLU A 454 -3.97 17.46 12.82
N ALA A 455 -3.50 16.34 12.31
CA ALA A 455 -3.51 15.05 13.03
C ALA A 455 -2.72 15.13 14.34
N GLU A 456 -1.53 15.75 14.32
CA GLU A 456 -0.68 15.96 15.49
C GLU A 456 -1.40 16.74 16.60
N LEU A 457 -2.03 17.87 16.24
CA LEU A 457 -2.61 18.79 17.20
C LEU A 457 -4.01 18.40 17.67
N VAL A 458 -4.83 17.84 16.78
CA VAL A 458 -6.24 17.56 17.07
C VAL A 458 -6.45 16.14 17.60
N GLU A 459 -5.69 15.18 17.07
CA GLU A 459 -5.85 13.74 17.36
C GLU A 459 -4.62 13.12 18.03
N ASP A 460 -3.67 13.93 18.52
CA ASP A 460 -2.38 13.45 19.08
C ASP A 460 -1.66 12.46 18.15
N GLY A 461 -1.87 12.61 16.83
CA GLY A 461 -1.31 11.72 15.81
C GLY A 461 -1.88 10.28 15.81
N LEU A 462 -2.96 10.01 16.54
CA LEU A 462 -3.60 8.69 16.57
C LEU A 462 -4.44 8.44 15.33
N HIS A 463 -5.09 9.49 14.80
CA HIS A 463 -5.90 9.47 13.59
C HIS A 463 -5.60 10.74 12.77
N LEU A 464 -6.10 10.77 11.53
CA LEU A 464 -6.20 12.00 10.77
C LEU A 464 -7.22 12.95 11.41
N GLY A 465 -6.95 14.24 11.34
CA GLY A 465 -7.88 15.29 11.73
C GLY A 465 -9.04 15.46 10.75
N PRO A 466 -9.93 16.42 11.00
CA PRO A 466 -11.18 16.60 10.24
C PRO A 466 -10.99 16.82 8.73
N VAL A 467 -9.96 17.57 8.32
CA VAL A 467 -9.69 17.83 6.90
C VAL A 467 -9.10 16.60 6.23
N GLY A 468 -7.99 16.09 6.77
CA GLY A 468 -7.32 14.91 6.21
C GLY A 468 -8.21 13.69 6.21
N GLY A 469 -8.86 13.39 7.35
CA GLY A 469 -9.76 12.26 7.53
C GLY A 469 -11.01 12.36 6.67
N GLY A 470 -11.62 13.55 6.57
CA GLY A 470 -12.80 13.77 5.73
C GLY A 470 -12.52 13.50 4.25
N ILE A 471 -11.38 13.97 3.73
CA ILE A 471 -10.97 13.69 2.34
C ILE A 471 -10.76 12.17 2.15
N VAL A 472 -10.04 11.52 3.06
CA VAL A 472 -9.72 10.09 2.94
C VAL A 472 -10.98 9.22 3.04
N ALA A 473 -11.83 9.45 4.03
CA ALA A 473 -13.05 8.69 4.24
C ALA A 473 -14.03 8.84 3.04
N GLU A 474 -14.26 10.07 2.59
CA GLU A 474 -15.20 10.32 1.49
C GLU A 474 -14.71 9.73 0.17
N VAL A 475 -13.39 9.77 -0.11
CA VAL A 475 -12.86 9.19 -1.36
C VAL A 475 -12.95 7.67 -1.32
N LEU A 476 -12.44 6.99 -0.30
CA LEU A 476 -12.44 5.52 -0.28
C LEU A 476 -13.86 4.93 -0.21
N ILE A 477 -14.71 5.46 0.67
CA ILE A 477 -16.13 5.03 0.71
C ILE A 477 -16.83 5.42 -0.60
N GLY A 478 -16.51 6.58 -1.15
CA GLY A 478 -17.10 7.07 -2.39
C GLY A 478 -16.75 6.26 -3.62
N LEU A 479 -15.51 5.77 -3.72
CA LEU A 479 -15.12 4.82 -4.77
C LEU A 479 -15.95 3.54 -4.67
N LEU A 480 -16.09 2.96 -3.47
CA LEU A 480 -16.92 1.77 -3.26
C LEU A 480 -18.41 2.01 -3.58
N GLN A 481 -18.94 3.19 -3.23
CA GLN A 481 -20.33 3.53 -3.51
C GLN A 481 -20.59 3.89 -4.97
N SER A 482 -19.56 4.25 -5.75
CA SER A 482 -19.65 4.49 -7.18
C SER A 482 -19.32 3.26 -8.04
N ASP A 483 -18.80 2.19 -7.44
CA ASP A 483 -18.52 0.94 -8.10
C ASP A 483 -19.73 -0.01 -8.05
N ALA A 484 -20.34 -0.26 -9.23
CA ALA A 484 -21.47 -1.16 -9.35
C ALA A 484 -21.18 -2.62 -8.97
N THR A 485 -19.91 -3.01 -8.86
CA THR A 485 -19.47 -4.37 -8.50
C THR A 485 -19.15 -4.52 -7.01
N SER A 486 -19.04 -3.43 -6.28
CA SER A 486 -18.72 -3.46 -4.85
C SER A 486 -19.83 -4.11 -4.02
N TYR A 487 -19.48 -4.72 -2.89
CA TYR A 487 -20.49 -5.31 -2.00
C TYR A 487 -21.42 -4.25 -1.41
N LEU A 488 -20.94 -3.01 -1.17
CA LEU A 488 -21.77 -1.91 -0.66
C LEU A 488 -22.94 -1.58 -1.59
N VAL A 489 -22.76 -1.77 -2.92
CA VAL A 489 -23.81 -1.55 -3.92
C VAL A 489 -24.64 -2.81 -4.16
N GLN A 490 -23.98 -3.96 -4.38
CA GLN A 490 -24.67 -5.20 -4.75
C GLN A 490 -25.39 -5.87 -3.58
N LYS A 491 -24.74 -5.94 -2.42
CA LYS A 491 -25.26 -6.61 -1.22
C LYS A 491 -24.82 -5.86 0.05
N PRO A 492 -25.41 -4.69 0.35
CA PRO A 492 -24.98 -3.85 1.49
C PRO A 492 -24.97 -4.52 2.86
N LYS A 493 -25.68 -5.64 2.99
CA LYS A 493 -25.73 -6.46 4.23
C LYS A 493 -24.81 -7.68 4.20
N TRP A 494 -23.97 -7.82 3.15
CA TRP A 494 -23.03 -8.91 3.07
C TRP A 494 -21.96 -8.82 4.17
N THR A 495 -21.54 -9.96 4.68
CA THR A 495 -20.43 -10.10 5.61
C THR A 495 -19.44 -11.13 5.07
N PRO A 496 -18.15 -11.09 5.45
CA PRO A 496 -17.16 -12.06 5.05
C PRO A 496 -17.59 -13.51 5.24
N THR A 497 -17.33 -14.36 4.25
CA THR A 497 -17.87 -15.73 4.17
C THR A 497 -16.81 -16.81 4.03
N LEU A 498 -15.55 -16.44 3.75
CA LEU A 498 -14.46 -17.42 3.52
C LEU A 498 -13.82 -17.92 4.82
N THR A 499 -14.16 -17.31 5.95
CA THR A 499 -13.73 -17.73 7.29
C THR A 499 -14.91 -17.73 8.24
N SER A 500 -14.74 -18.31 9.43
CA SER A 500 -15.75 -18.26 10.49
C SER A 500 -15.88 -16.91 11.19
N ALA A 501 -15.00 -15.93 10.87
CA ALA A 501 -14.97 -14.62 11.53
C ALA A 501 -16.21 -13.76 11.24
N GLY A 502 -16.86 -13.92 10.08
CA GLY A 502 -18.03 -13.14 9.70
C GLY A 502 -17.79 -11.63 9.80
N SER A 503 -18.61 -10.89 10.53
CA SER A 503 -18.47 -9.43 10.70
C SER A 503 -17.24 -9.01 11.52
N SER A 504 -16.58 -9.91 12.24
CA SER A 504 -15.32 -9.64 12.94
C SER A 504 -14.07 -9.90 12.10
N PHE A 505 -14.22 -10.18 10.80
CA PHE A 505 -13.13 -10.42 9.87
C PHE A 505 -12.14 -9.24 9.82
N ARG A 506 -10.85 -9.54 9.95
CA ARG A 506 -9.73 -8.59 9.98
C ARG A 506 -8.56 -9.11 9.14
N MET A 507 -7.51 -8.30 8.99
CA MET A 507 -6.30 -8.68 8.25
C MET A 507 -5.67 -9.99 8.73
N LYS A 508 -5.68 -10.29 10.02
CA LYS A 508 -5.20 -11.59 10.53
C LYS A 508 -5.99 -12.76 9.95
N ASP A 509 -7.32 -12.64 9.80
CA ASP A 509 -8.17 -13.68 9.22
C ASP A 509 -7.92 -13.82 7.71
N PHE A 510 -7.66 -12.68 7.02
CA PHE A 510 -7.24 -12.66 5.63
C PHE A 510 -5.92 -13.42 5.43
N LEU A 511 -4.91 -13.10 6.23
CA LEU A 511 -3.59 -13.74 6.19
C LEU A 511 -3.66 -15.23 6.54
N THR A 512 -4.52 -15.60 7.51
CA THR A 512 -4.78 -17.00 7.86
C THR A 512 -5.44 -17.77 6.72
N PHE A 513 -6.45 -17.20 6.07
CA PHE A 513 -7.06 -17.83 4.90
C PHE A 513 -6.10 -17.93 3.73
N ALA A 514 -5.22 -16.95 3.54
CA ALA A 514 -4.14 -17.00 2.55
C ALA A 514 -3.08 -18.07 2.86
N GLY A 515 -3.01 -18.59 4.10
CA GLY A 515 -2.03 -19.58 4.53
C GLY A 515 -0.64 -18.99 4.79
N VAL A 516 -0.58 -17.71 5.13
CA VAL A 516 0.68 -16.98 5.42
C VAL A 516 0.78 -16.53 6.88
N ASP A 517 -0.15 -16.97 7.73
CA ASP A 517 -0.13 -16.76 9.17
C ASP A 517 0.99 -17.58 9.86
N PRO A 518 1.36 -17.25 11.12
CA PRO A 518 2.43 -17.94 11.84
C PRO A 518 2.22 -19.45 11.94
N ALA A 519 0.99 -19.89 12.25
CA ALA A 519 0.68 -21.31 12.41
C ALA A 519 0.82 -22.10 11.10
N SER A 520 0.36 -21.52 9.97
CA SER A 520 0.48 -22.12 8.64
C SER A 520 1.95 -22.24 8.19
N ARG A 521 2.83 -21.36 8.67
CA ARG A 521 4.26 -21.37 8.37
C ARG A 521 5.11 -22.12 9.40
N GLY A 522 4.53 -22.56 10.52
CA GLY A 522 5.25 -23.22 11.60
C GLY A 522 6.19 -22.25 12.36
N GLN A 523 5.75 -21.04 12.57
CA GLN A 523 6.51 -19.96 13.22
C GLN A 523 5.88 -19.53 14.55
#